data_25d47f355ad3f320ee027d5ca15e4923
#
_entry.id   25d47f355ad3f320ee027d5ca15e4923
#
_cell.length_a   1.000
_cell.length_b   1.000
_cell.length_c   1.000
_cell.angle_alpha   90.00
_cell.angle_beta   90.00
_cell.angle_gamma   90.00
#
_symmetry.space_group_name_H-M   'P 1'
#
loop_
_entity.id
_entity.type
_entity.pdbx_description
1 polymer ?
#
loop_
_entity_poly.entity_id
_entity_poly.type
_entity_poly.pdbx_seq_one_letter_code
_entity_poly.pdbx_strand_id
1 'polypeptide(L)'
;MVSLPDGTFMILNGAHQGVAGFGLAIDPNFNALLYDPTQPVGSRFSILGNTTIARMYHSEATLLPDGRVLVSGSDPQTPGLPEELRIEVYIPPYLSQGLTQPVVTVPNTDWSYGGQYQINVQLFQGQTLRVSLVAAVSSTHGNAMGGRLIFPTFTCQGTVCTVTAECESLPPLSGTSCSF
;
A
#
# COMPACT_ATOMS: atom_id res chain seq x y z
N MET A 1 -7.54 -0.90 -4.25
CA MET A 1 -6.14 -1.38 -4.42
C MET A 1 -5.24 -0.59 -3.51
N VAL A 2 -4.32 -1.25 -2.81
CA VAL A 2 -3.41 -0.63 -1.82
C VAL A 2 -1.97 -0.90 -2.24
N SER A 3 -1.14 0.16 -2.33
CA SER A 3 0.31 0.02 -2.53
C SER A 3 0.96 -0.42 -1.23
N LEU A 4 1.81 -1.44 -1.28
CA LEU A 4 2.51 -1.98 -0.12
C LEU A 4 3.98 -1.53 -0.12
N PRO A 5 4.62 -1.40 1.06
CA PRO A 5 5.98 -0.85 1.18
C PRO A 5 7.05 -1.65 0.44
N ASP A 6 6.78 -2.91 0.14
CA ASP A 6 7.70 -3.81 -0.59
C ASP A 6 7.63 -3.67 -2.11
N GLY A 7 6.73 -2.82 -2.64
CA GLY A 7 6.53 -2.59 -4.07
C GLY A 7 5.45 -3.47 -4.70
N THR A 8 4.79 -4.28 -3.92
CA THR A 8 3.63 -5.04 -4.37
C THR A 8 2.33 -4.26 -4.16
N PHE A 9 1.23 -4.76 -4.72
CA PHE A 9 -0.08 -4.14 -4.58
C PHE A 9 -1.09 -5.17 -4.09
N MET A 10 -1.90 -4.79 -3.11
CA MET A 10 -3.00 -5.61 -2.63
C MET A 10 -4.31 -5.17 -3.27
N ILE A 11 -5.06 -6.14 -3.80
CA ILE A 11 -6.38 -5.96 -4.37
C ILE A 11 -7.36 -6.78 -3.55
N LEU A 12 -8.37 -6.15 -3.02
CA LEU A 12 -9.37 -6.77 -2.13
C LEU A 12 -10.71 -6.05 -2.27
N ASN A 13 -11.74 -6.62 -1.68
CA ASN A 13 -13.12 -6.15 -1.75
C ASN A 13 -13.74 -6.25 -3.15
N GLY A 14 -14.91 -5.66 -3.31
CA GLY A 14 -15.64 -5.61 -4.58
C GLY A 14 -16.52 -6.82 -4.84
N ALA A 15 -16.95 -6.97 -6.07
CA ALA A 15 -17.89 -8.01 -6.49
C ALA A 15 -17.46 -8.62 -7.81
N HIS A 16 -17.91 -9.87 -8.06
CA HIS A 16 -17.66 -10.57 -9.31
C HIS A 16 -18.62 -10.17 -10.42
N GLN A 17 -19.79 -9.59 -10.09
CA GLN A 17 -20.83 -9.27 -11.07
C GLN A 17 -21.42 -7.89 -10.79
N GLY A 18 -21.80 -7.19 -11.85
CA GLY A 18 -22.45 -5.90 -11.79
C GLY A 18 -21.52 -4.73 -12.04
N VAL A 19 -21.92 -3.56 -11.54
CA VAL A 19 -21.19 -2.30 -11.69
C VAL A 19 -21.18 -1.54 -10.36
N ALA A 20 -20.34 -0.51 -10.24
CA ALA A 20 -20.30 0.36 -9.08
C ALA A 20 -21.65 1.10 -8.91
N GLY A 21 -22.08 1.24 -7.66
CA GLY A 21 -23.30 1.96 -7.26
C GLY A 21 -24.17 1.14 -6.33
N PHE A 22 -25.20 1.79 -5.81
CA PHE A 22 -26.12 1.17 -4.87
C PHE A 22 -26.99 0.10 -5.55
N GLY A 23 -26.97 -1.11 -5.01
CA GLY A 23 -27.79 -2.25 -5.47
C GLY A 23 -27.43 -2.78 -6.85
N LEU A 24 -26.31 -2.35 -7.45
CA LEU A 24 -25.95 -2.67 -8.83
C LEU A 24 -24.92 -3.79 -8.95
N ALA A 25 -24.33 -4.22 -7.84
CA ALA A 25 -23.34 -5.29 -7.80
C ALA A 25 -23.81 -6.43 -6.90
N ILE A 26 -23.50 -7.65 -7.30
CA ILE A 26 -23.83 -8.91 -6.59
C ILE A 26 -22.61 -9.83 -6.59
N ASP A 27 -22.67 -10.91 -5.83
CA ASP A 27 -21.59 -11.89 -5.73
C ASP A 27 -20.31 -11.29 -5.17
N PRO A 28 -20.26 -11.01 -3.84
CA PRO A 28 -19.10 -10.36 -3.20
C PRO A 28 -17.81 -11.16 -3.41
N ASN A 29 -16.72 -10.46 -3.71
CA ASN A 29 -15.41 -11.05 -3.70
C ASN A 29 -14.86 -11.11 -2.27
N PHE A 30 -14.51 -12.30 -1.81
CA PHE A 30 -13.92 -12.54 -0.49
C PHE A 30 -12.40 -12.74 -0.54
N ASN A 31 -11.81 -12.82 -1.73
CA ASN A 31 -10.39 -13.07 -1.88
C ASN A 31 -9.59 -11.77 -1.84
N ALA A 32 -8.44 -11.81 -1.18
CA ALA A 32 -7.40 -10.82 -1.39
C ALA A 32 -6.41 -11.35 -2.44
N LEU A 33 -5.98 -10.47 -3.34
CA LEU A 33 -4.97 -10.76 -4.35
C LEU A 33 -3.73 -9.90 -4.10
N LEU A 34 -2.56 -10.49 -4.28
CA LEU A 34 -1.31 -9.75 -4.37
C LEU A 34 -0.93 -9.62 -5.84
N TYR A 35 -0.60 -8.42 -6.27
CA TYR A 35 0.01 -8.16 -7.57
C TYR A 35 1.46 -7.75 -7.35
N ASP A 36 2.39 -8.53 -7.91
CA ASP A 36 3.82 -8.25 -7.92
C ASP A 36 4.27 -7.88 -9.34
N PRO A 37 4.55 -6.59 -9.60
CA PRO A 37 4.95 -6.14 -10.93
C PRO A 37 6.32 -6.67 -11.37
N THR A 38 7.14 -7.17 -10.45
CA THR A 38 8.49 -7.67 -10.75
C THR A 38 8.47 -9.08 -11.33
N GLN A 39 7.36 -9.82 -11.16
CA GLN A 39 7.21 -11.15 -11.70
C GLN A 39 6.91 -11.15 -13.21
N PRO A 40 7.19 -12.24 -13.91
CA PRO A 40 6.76 -12.42 -15.29
C PRO A 40 5.26 -12.22 -15.45
N VAL A 41 4.81 -11.70 -16.59
CA VAL A 41 3.41 -11.31 -16.84
C VAL A 41 2.38 -12.38 -16.45
N GLY A 42 2.66 -13.65 -16.68
CA GLY A 42 1.75 -14.75 -16.34
C GLY A 42 1.77 -15.17 -14.85
N SER A 43 2.64 -14.60 -14.01
CA SER A 43 2.85 -15.00 -12.61
C SER A 43 2.73 -13.83 -11.62
N ARG A 44 2.17 -12.70 -12.06
CA ARG A 44 2.09 -11.48 -11.24
C ARG A 44 1.04 -11.51 -10.15
N PHE A 45 0.04 -12.38 -10.27
CA PHE A 45 -1.05 -12.47 -9.31
C PHE A 45 -0.92 -13.70 -8.43
N SER A 46 -1.10 -13.50 -7.13
CA SER A 46 -1.20 -14.58 -6.13
C SER A 46 -2.48 -14.38 -5.31
N ILE A 47 -3.14 -15.48 -4.99
CA ILE A 47 -4.30 -15.46 -4.08
C ILE A 47 -3.77 -15.50 -2.65
N LEU A 48 -4.24 -14.57 -1.83
CA LEU A 48 -3.94 -14.47 -0.41
C LEU A 48 -5.12 -15.01 0.44
N GLY A 49 -5.05 -14.79 1.75
CA GLY A 49 -6.12 -15.20 2.67
C GLY A 49 -7.44 -14.48 2.38
N ASN A 50 -8.54 -15.18 2.70
CA ASN A 50 -9.90 -14.71 2.45
C ASN A 50 -10.48 -14.02 3.68
N THR A 51 -11.39 -13.08 3.46
CA THR A 51 -12.34 -12.60 4.47
C THR A 51 -13.65 -13.41 4.42
N THR A 52 -14.42 -13.32 5.49
CA THR A 52 -15.82 -13.79 5.52
C THR A 52 -16.82 -12.63 5.46
N ILE A 53 -16.33 -11.41 5.33
CA ILE A 53 -17.12 -10.19 5.33
C ILE A 53 -17.26 -9.69 3.89
N ALA A 54 -18.50 -9.59 3.42
CA ALA A 54 -18.80 -8.99 2.13
C ALA A 54 -18.52 -7.48 2.19
N ARG A 55 -17.62 -7.01 1.32
CA ARG A 55 -17.27 -5.58 1.24
C ARG A 55 -17.37 -5.12 -0.20
N MET A 56 -18.43 -4.42 -0.49
CA MET A 56 -18.80 -3.99 -1.82
C MET A 56 -18.72 -2.44 -1.94
N TYR A 57 -19.77 -1.81 -2.46
CA TYR A 57 -19.81 -0.37 -2.63
C TYR A 57 -19.63 0.38 -1.31
N HIS A 58 -18.89 1.47 -1.31
CA HIS A 58 -18.46 2.25 -0.15
C HIS A 58 -17.50 1.52 0.81
N SER A 59 -16.88 0.41 0.39
CA SER A 59 -15.78 -0.18 1.15
C SER A 59 -14.44 0.42 0.73
N GLU A 60 -13.54 0.54 1.68
CA GLU A 60 -12.21 1.07 1.48
C GLU A 60 -11.14 0.22 2.16
N ALA A 61 -9.90 0.37 1.68
CA ALA A 61 -8.74 -0.23 2.29
C ALA A 61 -7.55 0.73 2.23
N THR A 62 -6.81 0.82 3.33
CA THR A 62 -5.67 1.73 3.46
C THR A 62 -4.49 1.08 4.17
N LEU A 63 -3.27 1.44 3.75
CA LEU A 63 -2.06 1.04 4.44
C LEU A 63 -1.93 1.82 5.76
N LEU A 64 -1.65 1.08 6.83
CA LEU A 64 -1.34 1.66 8.13
C LEU A 64 0.17 1.93 8.28
N PRO A 65 0.58 2.85 9.17
CA PRO A 65 2.00 3.14 9.40
C PRO A 65 2.84 1.95 9.86
N ASP A 66 2.22 0.92 10.43
CA ASP A 66 2.88 -0.33 10.85
C ASP A 66 2.95 -1.39 9.74
N GLY A 67 2.53 -1.05 8.53
CA GLY A 67 2.59 -1.93 7.36
C GLY A 67 1.40 -2.87 7.22
N ARG A 68 0.44 -2.88 8.14
CA ARG A 68 -0.81 -3.62 8.00
C ARG A 68 -1.79 -2.88 7.09
N VAL A 69 -2.82 -3.55 6.61
CA VAL A 69 -3.86 -2.93 5.78
C VAL A 69 -5.18 -2.92 6.55
N LEU A 70 -5.70 -1.72 6.82
CA LEU A 70 -7.03 -1.54 7.38
C LEU A 70 -8.07 -1.70 6.26
N VAL A 71 -9.15 -2.43 6.55
CA VAL A 71 -10.27 -2.64 5.64
C VAL A 71 -11.57 -2.35 6.37
N SER A 72 -12.42 -1.53 5.79
CA SER A 72 -13.67 -1.11 6.44
C SER A 72 -14.76 -0.73 5.44
N GLY A 73 -15.94 -0.46 5.96
CA GLY A 73 -17.09 -0.03 5.18
C GLY A 73 -17.70 -1.15 4.33
N SER A 74 -18.69 -0.85 3.68
CA SER A 74 -19.55 -1.41 2.67
C SER A 74 -21.01 -1.03 2.95
N ASP A 75 -21.60 -0.29 2.07
CA ASP A 75 -23.02 0.03 2.07
C ASP A 75 -23.57 -0.17 0.65
N PRO A 76 -23.72 -1.43 0.21
CA PRO A 76 -24.07 -1.71 -1.17
C PRO A 76 -25.53 -1.43 -1.49
N GLN A 77 -26.42 -1.39 -0.48
CA GLN A 77 -27.88 -1.38 -0.65
C GLN A 77 -28.39 -2.52 -1.55
N THR A 78 -27.67 -3.60 -1.59
CA THR A 78 -28.03 -4.81 -2.33
C THR A 78 -28.91 -5.70 -1.44
N PRO A 79 -30.06 -6.22 -1.91
CA PRO A 79 -30.88 -7.12 -1.12
C PRO A 79 -30.10 -8.31 -0.57
N GLY A 80 -30.21 -8.56 0.74
CA GLY A 80 -29.50 -9.63 1.46
C GLY A 80 -28.04 -9.30 1.85
N LEU A 81 -27.53 -8.14 1.48
CA LEU A 81 -26.20 -7.66 1.91
C LEU A 81 -26.39 -6.35 2.71
N PRO A 82 -26.33 -6.42 4.06
CA PRO A 82 -26.52 -5.26 4.92
C PRO A 82 -25.30 -4.33 4.87
N GLU A 83 -25.47 -3.11 5.38
CA GLU A 83 -24.39 -2.22 5.71
C GLU A 83 -23.39 -2.91 6.65
N GLU A 84 -22.09 -2.78 6.37
CA GLU A 84 -21.03 -3.42 7.13
C GLU A 84 -20.20 -2.40 7.90
N LEU A 85 -20.33 -2.43 9.21
CA LEU A 85 -19.67 -1.49 10.13
C LEU A 85 -18.40 -2.06 10.78
N ARG A 86 -18.14 -3.35 10.61
CA ARG A 86 -16.92 -3.98 11.19
C ARG A 86 -15.67 -3.49 10.49
N ILE A 87 -14.59 -3.46 11.25
CA ILE A 87 -13.25 -3.14 10.77
C ILE A 87 -12.41 -4.40 10.81
N GLU A 88 -11.68 -4.67 9.73
CA GLU A 88 -10.69 -5.73 9.65
C GLU A 88 -9.30 -5.15 9.46
N VAL A 89 -8.30 -5.87 9.92
CA VAL A 89 -6.90 -5.57 9.66
C VAL A 89 -6.27 -6.77 8.99
N TYR A 90 -5.84 -6.60 7.75
CA TYR A 90 -5.11 -7.61 7.01
C TYR A 90 -3.61 -7.50 7.33
N ILE A 91 -2.97 -8.65 7.55
CA ILE A 91 -1.52 -8.75 7.78
C ILE A 91 -0.88 -9.24 6.49
N PRO A 92 -0.18 -8.37 5.72
CA PRO A 92 0.47 -8.77 4.49
C PRO A 92 1.59 -9.80 4.70
N PRO A 93 1.96 -10.56 3.66
CA PRO A 93 2.96 -11.64 3.78
C PRO A 93 4.30 -11.20 4.36
N TYR A 94 4.77 -9.98 4.08
CA TYR A 94 6.03 -9.47 4.62
C TYR A 94 6.01 -9.27 6.15
N LEU A 95 4.84 -9.18 6.79
CA LEU A 95 4.70 -9.08 8.25
C LEU A 95 4.53 -10.45 8.91
N SER A 96 4.18 -11.50 8.16
CA SER A 96 3.89 -12.83 8.70
C SER A 96 5.08 -13.78 8.71
N GLN A 97 6.27 -13.32 8.34
CA GLN A 97 7.48 -14.15 8.25
C GLN A 97 8.16 -14.42 9.61
N GLY A 98 7.62 -13.90 10.70
CA GLY A 98 8.20 -14.08 12.05
C GLY A 98 9.49 -13.28 12.29
N LEU A 99 9.86 -12.38 11.37
CA LEU A 99 11.02 -11.51 11.53
C LEU A 99 10.67 -10.28 12.39
N THR A 100 11.62 -9.86 13.20
CA THR A 100 11.50 -8.61 13.94
C THR A 100 11.48 -7.44 12.95
N GLN A 101 10.47 -6.57 13.08
CA GLN A 101 10.37 -5.38 12.25
C GLN A 101 11.51 -4.40 12.57
N PRO A 102 12.12 -3.75 11.55
CA PRO A 102 13.11 -2.72 11.80
C PRO A 102 12.46 -1.53 12.50
N VAL A 103 13.19 -0.97 13.48
CA VAL A 103 12.80 0.30 14.11
C VAL A 103 13.48 1.42 13.36
N VAL A 104 12.69 2.32 12.80
CA VAL A 104 13.16 3.45 12.01
C VAL A 104 12.85 4.75 12.74
N THR A 105 13.87 5.60 12.90
CA THR A 105 13.70 6.96 13.42
C THR A 105 14.12 7.94 12.34
N VAL A 106 13.26 8.91 12.05
CA VAL A 106 13.48 9.98 11.08
C VAL A 106 13.60 11.31 11.83
N PRO A 107 14.83 11.80 12.11
CA PRO A 107 15.04 13.03 12.90
C PRO A 107 14.51 14.29 12.21
N ASN A 108 14.59 14.35 10.88
CA ASN A 108 14.05 15.45 10.09
C ASN A 108 12.90 14.91 9.23
N THR A 109 11.70 15.45 9.44
CA THR A 109 10.47 15.07 8.73
C THR A 109 10.11 16.03 7.59
N ASP A 110 10.86 17.11 7.42
CA ASP A 110 10.66 18.06 6.33
C ASP A 110 11.71 17.82 5.23
N TRP A 111 11.30 17.11 4.18
CA TRP A 111 12.16 16.69 3.09
C TRP A 111 11.84 17.47 1.82
N SER A 112 12.89 17.98 1.16
CA SER A 112 12.81 18.58 -0.16
C SER A 112 13.42 17.68 -1.21
N TYR A 113 12.93 17.74 -2.43
CA TYR A 113 13.51 17.02 -3.56
C TYR A 113 14.99 17.35 -3.76
N GLY A 114 15.78 16.33 -4.09
CA GLY A 114 17.22 16.42 -4.25
C GLY A 114 18.01 16.52 -2.95
N GLY A 115 17.33 16.67 -1.79
CA GLY A 115 17.95 16.70 -0.48
C GLY A 115 18.43 15.31 -0.02
N GLN A 116 19.40 15.32 0.89
CA GLN A 116 19.88 14.12 1.57
C GLN A 116 19.51 14.17 3.04
N TYR A 117 18.91 13.09 3.53
CA TYR A 117 18.36 13.01 4.88
C TYR A 117 18.84 11.77 5.60
N GLN A 118 19.16 11.90 6.87
CA GLN A 118 19.56 10.78 7.70
C GLN A 118 18.35 10.14 8.35
N ILE A 119 18.32 8.82 8.33
CA ILE A 119 17.43 7.97 9.11
C ILE A 119 18.25 7.01 9.96
N ASN A 120 17.75 6.66 11.13
CA ASN A 120 18.36 5.63 11.97
C ASN A 120 17.54 4.34 11.85
N VAL A 121 18.18 3.23 11.49
CA VAL A 121 17.55 1.92 11.35
C VAL A 121 18.14 0.97 12.38
N GLN A 122 17.30 0.43 13.26
CA GLN A 122 17.69 -0.50 14.31
C GLN A 122 16.89 -1.80 14.17
N LEU A 123 17.38 -2.85 14.83
CA LEU A 123 16.73 -4.17 14.88
C LEU A 123 16.49 -4.80 13.50
N PHE A 124 17.37 -4.52 12.53
CA PHE A 124 17.27 -5.13 11.21
C PHE A 124 17.82 -6.57 11.26
N GLN A 125 17.00 -7.53 10.88
CA GLN A 125 17.34 -8.97 10.87
C GLN A 125 17.45 -9.55 9.45
N GLY A 126 17.19 -8.78 8.42
CA GLY A 126 17.25 -9.22 7.03
C GLY A 126 18.67 -9.18 6.45
N GLN A 127 18.85 -9.83 5.31
CA GLN A 127 20.10 -9.77 4.54
C GLN A 127 20.16 -8.54 3.63
N THR A 128 19.02 -7.99 3.27
CA THR A 128 18.92 -6.85 2.36
C THR A 128 17.99 -5.80 2.96
N LEU A 129 18.49 -4.59 3.12
CA LEU A 129 17.69 -3.42 3.50
C LEU A 129 17.17 -2.73 2.23
N ARG A 130 15.92 -2.34 2.26
CA ARG A 130 15.29 -1.45 1.27
C ARG A 130 14.62 -0.29 1.99
N VAL A 131 14.68 0.88 1.40
CA VAL A 131 13.95 2.05 1.88
C VAL A 131 12.84 2.34 0.88
N SER A 132 11.64 2.56 1.37
CA SER A 132 10.51 3.01 0.56
C SER A 132 9.89 4.25 1.16
N LEU A 133 9.53 5.21 0.33
CA LEU A 133 8.72 6.37 0.66
C LEU A 133 7.32 6.13 0.14
N VAL A 134 6.38 6.03 1.07
CA VAL A 134 4.97 5.78 0.73
C VAL A 134 4.20 7.07 0.97
N ALA A 135 3.54 7.58 -0.06
CA ALA A 135 2.69 8.75 0.06
C ALA A 135 1.49 8.46 0.98
N ALA A 136 1.03 9.49 1.68
CA ALA A 136 -0.20 9.41 2.46
C ALA A 136 -1.36 8.97 1.55
N VAL A 137 -2.17 8.04 2.04
CA VAL A 137 -3.31 7.53 1.28
C VAL A 137 -4.50 8.47 1.44
N SER A 138 -5.01 8.93 0.30
CA SER A 138 -6.33 9.53 0.20
C SER A 138 -7.12 8.69 -0.80
N SER A 139 -8.18 8.05 -0.36
CA SER A 139 -8.93 7.09 -1.18
C SER A 139 -10.38 7.51 -1.33
N THR A 140 -10.91 7.31 -2.52
CA THR A 140 -12.34 7.41 -2.80
C THR A 140 -12.73 6.47 -3.94
N HIS A 141 -13.90 5.84 -3.84
CA HIS A 141 -14.42 4.91 -4.87
C HIS A 141 -13.43 3.77 -5.20
N GLY A 142 -12.65 3.31 -4.21
CA GLY A 142 -11.63 2.28 -4.39
C GLY A 142 -10.37 2.74 -5.13
N ASN A 143 -10.22 4.04 -5.37
CA ASN A 143 -9.06 4.63 -6.04
C ASN A 143 -8.17 5.36 -5.02
N ALA A 144 -6.91 4.96 -4.94
CA ALA A 144 -5.90 5.68 -4.19
C ALA A 144 -5.52 6.95 -4.94
N MET A 145 -6.01 8.10 -4.45
CA MET A 145 -5.75 9.41 -5.03
C MET A 145 -4.35 9.87 -4.67
N GLY A 146 -3.50 10.12 -5.68
CA GLY A 146 -2.12 10.55 -5.48
C GLY A 146 -1.22 9.51 -4.82
N GLY A 147 -1.67 8.26 -4.74
CA GLY A 147 -0.87 7.16 -4.20
C GLY A 147 0.47 7.04 -4.95
N ARG A 148 1.57 7.15 -4.21
CA ARG A 148 2.92 7.03 -4.76
C ARG A 148 3.77 6.17 -3.85
N LEU A 149 4.58 5.32 -4.45
CA LEU A 149 5.60 4.53 -3.79
C LEU A 149 6.93 4.75 -4.52
N ILE A 150 7.93 5.20 -3.80
CA ILE A 150 9.27 5.50 -4.34
C ILE A 150 10.29 4.67 -3.57
N PHE A 151 11.26 4.11 -4.28
CA PHE A 151 12.44 3.47 -3.71
C PHE A 151 13.66 4.37 -3.92
N PRO A 152 13.94 5.28 -2.98
CA PRO A 152 15.06 6.22 -3.10
C PRO A 152 16.39 5.49 -3.02
N THR A 153 17.44 6.10 -3.60
CA THR A 153 18.80 5.66 -3.34
C THR A 153 19.20 5.98 -1.90
N PHE A 154 19.96 5.08 -1.29
CA PHE A 154 20.45 5.27 0.08
C PHE A 154 21.79 4.58 0.30
N THR A 155 22.52 5.04 1.29
CA THR A 155 23.76 4.41 1.78
C THR A 155 23.73 4.36 3.29
N CYS A 156 24.20 3.27 3.89
CA CYS A 156 24.23 3.11 5.34
C CYS A 156 25.67 2.97 5.87
N GLN A 157 25.92 3.57 7.03
CA GLN A 157 27.09 3.36 7.87
C GLN A 157 26.62 2.94 9.26
N GLY A 158 26.72 1.66 9.56
CA GLY A 158 26.12 1.06 10.75
C GLY A 158 24.59 1.21 10.74
N THR A 159 24.05 1.85 11.76
CA THR A 159 22.60 2.09 11.90
C THR A 159 22.11 3.39 11.27
N VAL A 160 23.01 4.23 10.78
CA VAL A 160 22.68 5.52 10.15
C VAL A 160 22.67 5.35 8.64
N CYS A 161 21.54 5.63 8.02
CA CYS A 161 21.39 5.62 6.57
C CYS A 161 21.12 7.02 6.04
N THR A 162 21.83 7.40 4.98
CA THR A 162 21.58 8.65 4.24
C THR A 162 20.72 8.30 3.02
N VAL A 163 19.54 8.88 2.95
CA VAL A 163 18.55 8.68 1.88
C VAL A 163 18.52 9.93 1.02
N THR A 164 18.55 9.76 -0.30
CA THR A 164 18.38 10.87 -1.25
C THR A 164 16.91 10.96 -1.65
N ALA A 165 16.28 12.10 -1.37
CA ALA A 165 14.91 12.39 -1.78
C ALA A 165 14.88 12.70 -3.28
N GLU A 166 14.93 11.65 -4.11
CA GLU A 166 14.96 11.81 -5.56
C GLU A 166 13.63 12.33 -6.09
N CYS A 167 13.70 13.27 -7.02
CA CYS A 167 12.60 13.55 -7.90
C CYS A 167 12.58 12.41 -8.93
N GLU A 168 11.49 11.66 -9.04
CA GLU A 168 11.33 10.71 -10.12
C GLU A 168 11.53 11.47 -11.44
N SER A 169 12.63 11.19 -12.12
CA SER A 169 12.86 11.75 -13.46
C SER A 169 11.89 11.10 -14.44
N LEU A 170 10.70 11.67 -14.54
CA LEU A 170 10.04 11.60 -15.85
C LEU A 170 11.03 12.17 -16.86
N PRO A 171 11.17 11.57 -18.06
CA PRO A 171 12.03 12.15 -19.09
C PRO A 171 11.66 13.63 -19.23
N PRO A 172 12.63 14.54 -19.31
CA PRO A 172 12.41 15.97 -19.14
C PRO A 172 11.42 16.48 -20.18
N LEU A 173 10.17 16.60 -19.78
CA LEU A 173 9.30 17.61 -20.37
C LEU A 173 9.83 18.91 -19.77
N SER A 174 10.55 19.67 -20.60
CA SER A 174 11.16 20.93 -20.24
C SER A 174 10.18 21.79 -19.44
N GLY A 175 10.47 22.05 -18.17
CA GLY A 175 9.79 23.03 -17.34
C GLY A 175 8.97 22.52 -16.15
N THR A 176 9.03 21.25 -15.76
CA THR A 176 8.32 20.76 -14.59
C THR A 176 9.15 20.92 -13.31
N SER A 177 8.72 21.84 -12.45
CA SER A 177 9.10 21.86 -11.04
C SER A 177 8.46 20.65 -10.35
N CYS A 178 9.26 19.87 -9.61
CA CYS A 178 8.73 18.83 -8.73
C CYS A 178 8.00 19.49 -7.57
N SER A 179 6.70 19.25 -7.47
CA SER A 179 5.89 19.58 -6.28
C SER A 179 5.29 18.30 -5.71
N PHE A 180 5.26 18.20 -4.35
CA PHE A 180 4.55 17.14 -3.63
C PHE A 180 3.05 17.31 -3.74
#